data_4bbfa93a02ee3a8019d4ebfb415122ae
#
_entry.id   4bbfa93a02ee3a8019d4ebfb415122ae
#
_cell.length_a   1.000
_cell.length_b   1.000
_cell.length_c   1.000
_cell.angle_alpha   90.00
_cell.angle_beta   90.00
_cell.angle_gamma   90.00
#
_symmetry.space_group_name_H-M   'P 1'
#
loop_
_entity.id
_entity.type
_entity.pdbx_description
1 polymer ?
#
loop_
_entity_poly.entity_id
_entity_poly.type
_entity_poly.pdbx_seq_one_letter_code
_entity_poly.pdbx_strand_id
1 'polypeptide(L)'
;MPQTLKQFKVKHPFTSLMLVAIAVRIMAVIFVPGFGSNHDIQQPSLIQGLLEWLKAKIGMGDSQGMMFLSRAFYAAISLFTVSMVYRICDLLANDKIKAWNIALLPVICVIMPSFGIIDNVSFFLGLPLLLYGSNVVLRQQVLIGAQMNEKVHRTSYYFAGIMLGLAMCVWQQSSFLVLAILVMLCVKRDYKGALLTFIGAAVTIALVWLILFLLHINPCNYIQ
;
A
#
# COMPACT_ATOMS: atom_id res chain seq x y z
N MET A 1 -0.58 30.14 -10.09
CA MET A 1 -1.71 29.25 -9.77
C MET A 1 -2.96 30.11 -9.59
N PRO A 2 -4.07 29.86 -10.32
CA PRO A 2 -5.26 30.69 -10.23
C PRO A 2 -5.84 30.71 -8.81
N GLN A 3 -6.38 31.85 -8.40
CA GLN A 3 -6.89 32.05 -7.01
C GLN A 3 -7.94 31.03 -6.61
N THR A 4 -8.77 30.58 -7.55
CA THR A 4 -9.78 29.53 -7.36
C THR A 4 -9.18 28.18 -6.94
N LEU A 5 -8.04 27.79 -7.51
CA LEU A 5 -7.34 26.54 -7.18
C LEU A 5 -6.69 26.59 -5.79
N LYS A 6 -6.16 27.75 -5.38
CA LYS A 6 -5.65 27.95 -4.02
C LYS A 6 -6.76 27.83 -2.97
N GLN A 7 -7.91 28.46 -3.23
CA GLN A 7 -9.07 28.40 -2.34
C GLN A 7 -9.64 26.98 -2.24
N PHE A 8 -9.69 26.23 -3.37
CA PHE A 8 -10.16 24.85 -3.37
C PHE A 8 -9.21 23.92 -2.60
N LYS A 9 -7.89 24.08 -2.73
CA LYS A 9 -6.89 23.34 -1.94
C LYS A 9 -7.07 23.55 -0.44
N VAL A 10 -7.32 24.78 0.01
CA VAL A 10 -7.49 25.08 1.43
C VAL A 10 -8.81 24.50 1.97
N LYS A 11 -9.89 24.55 1.18
CA LYS A 11 -11.21 24.10 1.58
C LYS A 11 -11.37 22.57 1.53
N HIS A 12 -10.76 21.95 0.52
CA HIS A 12 -10.86 20.50 0.26
C HIS A 12 -9.48 19.89 -0.10
N PRO A 13 -8.52 19.83 0.86
CA PRO A 13 -7.15 19.45 0.55
C PRO A 13 -7.03 18.01 0.04
N PHE A 14 -7.73 17.06 0.65
CA PHE A 14 -7.72 15.67 0.19
C PHE A 14 -8.26 15.51 -1.23
N THR A 15 -9.42 16.11 -1.51
CA THR A 15 -10.05 16.03 -2.84
C THR A 15 -9.17 16.68 -3.91
N SER A 16 -8.56 17.83 -3.60
CA SER A 16 -7.65 18.50 -4.54
C SER A 16 -6.40 17.66 -4.83
N LEU A 17 -5.84 16.99 -3.81
CA LEU A 17 -4.70 16.09 -4.00
C LEU A 17 -5.08 14.90 -4.89
N MET A 18 -6.22 14.27 -4.61
CA MET A 18 -6.68 13.12 -5.40
C MET A 18 -6.96 13.48 -6.86
N LEU A 19 -7.54 14.66 -7.13
CA LEU A 19 -7.74 15.14 -8.51
C LEU A 19 -6.42 15.32 -9.25
N VAL A 20 -5.42 15.93 -8.60
CA VAL A 20 -4.07 16.07 -9.18
C VAL A 20 -3.45 14.70 -9.41
N ALA A 21 -3.55 13.80 -8.43
CA ALA A 21 -3.02 12.45 -8.54
C ALA A 21 -3.67 11.66 -9.69
N ILE A 22 -4.98 11.73 -9.85
CA ILE A 22 -5.71 11.09 -10.95
C ILE A 22 -5.26 11.65 -12.29
N ALA A 23 -5.20 12.98 -12.44
CA ALA A 23 -4.76 13.60 -13.68
C ALA A 23 -3.35 13.15 -14.08
N VAL A 24 -2.42 13.15 -13.13
CA VAL A 24 -1.05 12.69 -13.34
C VAL A 24 -1.01 11.21 -13.77
N ARG A 25 -1.84 10.33 -13.18
CA ARG A 25 -1.89 8.90 -13.55
C ARG A 25 -2.49 8.68 -14.93
N ILE A 26 -3.54 9.39 -15.27
CA ILE A 26 -4.10 9.35 -16.62
C ILE A 26 -3.02 9.75 -17.65
N MET A 27 -2.30 10.82 -17.39
CA MET A 27 -1.20 11.24 -18.26
C MET A 27 -0.09 10.17 -18.31
N ALA A 28 0.28 9.57 -17.19
CA ALA A 28 1.29 8.51 -17.14
C ALA A 28 0.85 7.26 -17.93
N VAL A 29 -0.40 6.82 -17.78
CA VAL A 29 -0.94 5.64 -18.50
C VAL A 29 -0.94 5.86 -20.02
N ILE A 30 -1.21 7.09 -20.47
CA ILE A 30 -1.31 7.44 -21.90
C ILE A 30 0.07 7.69 -22.51
N PHE A 31 0.92 8.48 -21.85
CA PHE A 31 2.11 9.06 -22.47
C PHE A 31 3.44 8.43 -22.02
N VAL A 32 3.48 7.66 -20.92
CA VAL A 32 4.73 7.06 -20.44
C VAL A 32 4.83 5.62 -20.96
N PRO A 33 5.70 5.35 -21.96
CA PRO A 33 6.00 3.98 -22.37
C PRO A 33 6.62 3.24 -21.19
N GLY A 34 6.19 2.04 -20.90
CA GLY A 34 6.71 1.25 -19.79
C GLY A 34 6.06 1.50 -18.42
N PHE A 35 5.14 2.47 -18.27
CA PHE A 35 4.35 2.58 -17.04
C PHE A 35 3.54 1.29 -16.81
N GLY A 36 3.89 0.57 -15.74
CA GLY A 36 3.27 -0.73 -15.44
C GLY A 36 3.60 -1.86 -16.41
N SER A 37 4.64 -1.71 -17.26
CA SER A 37 5.15 -2.80 -18.09
C SER A 37 6.24 -3.56 -17.31
N ASN A 38 6.07 -4.87 -17.23
CA ASN A 38 6.97 -5.77 -16.50
C ASN A 38 8.17 -6.19 -17.37
N HIS A 39 8.91 -5.24 -17.98
CA HIS A 39 10.01 -5.62 -18.88
C HIS A 39 11.21 -6.26 -18.17
N ASP A 40 11.37 -6.08 -16.85
CA ASP A 40 12.56 -6.54 -16.12
C ASP A 40 12.27 -7.32 -14.83
N ILE A 41 11.11 -7.99 -14.71
CA ILE A 41 10.86 -8.83 -13.55
C ILE A 41 11.63 -10.15 -13.73
N GLN A 42 12.92 -10.12 -13.47
CA GLN A 42 13.75 -11.32 -13.39
C GLN A 42 13.59 -12.07 -12.06
N GLN A 43 12.90 -11.48 -11.07
CA GLN A 43 12.65 -12.16 -9.80
C GLN A 43 11.23 -12.71 -9.77
N PRO A 44 11.06 -14.02 -9.64
CA PRO A 44 9.76 -14.63 -9.49
C PRO A 44 9.12 -14.15 -8.18
N SER A 45 8.14 -13.25 -8.27
CA SER A 45 7.33 -12.87 -7.12
C SER A 45 6.08 -13.76 -7.07
N LEU A 46 5.61 -14.02 -5.86
CA LEU A 46 4.38 -14.78 -5.62
C LEU A 46 3.19 -14.22 -6.42
N ILE A 47 3.15 -12.91 -6.61
CA ILE A 47 2.14 -12.20 -7.39
C ILE A 47 2.30 -12.45 -8.88
N GLN A 48 3.53 -12.53 -9.38
CA GLN A 48 3.78 -12.85 -10.77
C GLN A 48 3.31 -14.27 -11.08
N GLY A 49 3.60 -15.24 -10.23
CA GLY A 49 3.09 -16.61 -10.37
C GLY A 49 1.55 -16.66 -10.35
N LEU A 50 0.91 -15.86 -9.50
CA LEU A 50 -0.55 -15.72 -9.45
C LEU A 50 -1.11 -15.05 -10.70
N LEU A 51 -0.46 -14.01 -11.21
CA LEU A 51 -0.85 -13.32 -12.45
C LEU A 51 -0.67 -14.20 -13.67
N GLU A 52 0.42 -14.96 -13.77
CA GLU A 52 0.66 -15.93 -14.84
C GLU A 52 -0.35 -17.08 -14.79
N TRP A 53 -0.64 -17.60 -13.60
CA TRP A 53 -1.69 -18.59 -13.41
C TRP A 53 -3.06 -18.04 -13.85
N LEU A 54 -3.37 -16.79 -13.48
CA LEU A 54 -4.61 -16.13 -13.86
C LEU A 54 -4.70 -15.91 -15.38
N LYS A 55 -3.61 -15.45 -16.02
CA LYS A 55 -3.50 -15.31 -17.46
C LYS A 55 -3.76 -16.65 -18.18
N ALA A 56 -3.12 -17.74 -17.71
CA ALA A 56 -3.30 -19.08 -18.28
C ALA A 56 -4.75 -19.57 -18.14
N LYS A 57 -5.41 -19.26 -17.02
CA LYS A 57 -6.82 -19.66 -16.78
C LYS A 57 -7.83 -18.86 -17.59
N ILE A 58 -7.58 -17.58 -17.85
CA ILE A 58 -8.49 -16.68 -18.56
C ILE A 58 -8.28 -16.76 -20.09
N GLY A 59 -7.18 -17.40 -20.54
CA GLY A 59 -6.87 -17.54 -21.96
C GLY A 59 -6.50 -16.21 -22.63
N MET A 60 -6.09 -15.22 -21.84
CA MET A 60 -5.72 -13.91 -22.37
C MET A 60 -4.25 -13.93 -22.82
N GLY A 61 -4.05 -13.92 -24.13
CA GLY A 61 -2.73 -13.69 -24.74
C GLY A 61 -2.25 -12.24 -24.53
N ASP A 62 -1.00 -11.97 -24.96
CA ASP A 62 -0.35 -10.65 -24.90
C ASP A 62 -1.04 -9.61 -25.83
N SER A 63 -2.28 -9.25 -25.54
CA SER A 63 -3.00 -8.23 -26.27
C SER A 63 -2.71 -6.84 -25.73
N GLN A 64 -2.74 -5.82 -26.59
CA GLN A 64 -2.62 -4.41 -26.17
C GLN A 64 -3.60 -4.02 -25.06
N GLY A 65 -4.79 -4.64 -25.05
CA GLY A 65 -5.78 -4.44 -24.00
C GLY A 65 -5.33 -4.89 -22.62
N MET A 66 -4.53 -5.97 -22.53
CA MET A 66 -3.95 -6.42 -21.26
C MET A 66 -2.89 -5.48 -20.73
N MET A 67 -2.06 -4.90 -21.61
CA MET A 67 -1.09 -3.88 -21.20
C MET A 67 -1.82 -2.65 -20.62
N PHE A 68 -2.91 -2.21 -21.25
CA PHE A 68 -3.68 -1.09 -20.75
C PHE A 68 -4.35 -1.40 -19.40
N LEU A 69 -4.91 -2.59 -19.25
CA LEU A 69 -5.54 -3.03 -18.00
C LEU A 69 -4.52 -3.11 -16.85
N SER A 70 -3.32 -3.66 -17.09
CA SER A 70 -2.26 -3.70 -16.09
C SER A 70 -1.83 -2.29 -15.67
N ARG A 71 -1.65 -1.37 -16.62
CA ARG A 71 -1.33 0.03 -16.34
C ARG A 71 -2.41 0.71 -15.50
N ALA A 72 -3.68 0.49 -15.84
CA ALA A 72 -4.81 1.04 -15.06
C ALA A 72 -4.84 0.48 -13.63
N PHE A 73 -4.55 -0.80 -13.46
CA PHE A 73 -4.45 -1.44 -12.16
C PHE A 73 -3.32 -0.84 -11.30
N TYR A 74 -2.13 -0.68 -11.86
CA TYR A 74 -1.02 -0.02 -11.16
C TYR A 74 -1.33 1.45 -10.82
N ALA A 75 -2.00 2.17 -11.72
CA ALA A 75 -2.45 3.52 -11.46
C ALA A 75 -3.40 3.56 -10.24
N ALA A 76 -4.37 2.65 -10.18
CA ALA A 76 -5.32 2.56 -9.07
C ALA A 76 -4.63 2.27 -7.73
N ILE A 77 -3.68 1.32 -7.69
CA ILE A 77 -2.90 1.01 -6.49
C ILE A 77 -2.08 2.22 -6.04
N SER A 78 -1.45 2.94 -6.99
CA SER A 78 -0.67 4.12 -6.65
C SER A 78 -1.53 5.26 -6.11
N LEU A 79 -2.77 5.42 -6.57
CA LEU A 79 -3.73 6.37 -6.00
C LEU A 79 -4.08 6.01 -4.55
N PHE A 80 -4.26 4.71 -4.28
CA PHE A 80 -4.49 4.24 -2.92
C PHE A 80 -3.29 4.54 -2.02
N THR A 81 -2.05 4.34 -2.51
CA THR A 81 -0.82 4.70 -1.79
C THR A 81 -0.79 6.20 -1.44
N VAL A 82 -1.06 7.07 -2.41
CA VAL A 82 -1.15 8.53 -2.17
C VAL A 82 -2.18 8.88 -1.09
N SER A 83 -3.35 8.24 -1.16
CA SER A 83 -4.42 8.41 -0.17
C SER A 83 -3.96 8.02 1.24
N MET A 84 -3.22 6.91 1.38
CA MET A 84 -2.72 6.45 2.68
C MET A 84 -1.62 7.36 3.22
N VAL A 85 -0.68 7.78 2.38
CA VAL A 85 0.36 8.74 2.78
C VAL A 85 -0.27 10.03 3.28
N TYR A 86 -1.26 10.58 2.56
CA TYR A 86 -1.98 11.77 3.01
C TYR A 86 -2.60 11.57 4.40
N ARG A 87 -3.33 10.46 4.60
CA ARG A 87 -4.00 10.17 5.87
C ARG A 87 -3.03 10.02 7.05
N ILE A 88 -1.88 9.37 6.83
CA ILE A 88 -0.85 9.23 7.86
C ILE A 88 -0.25 10.60 8.19
N CYS A 89 0.05 11.40 7.17
CA CYS A 89 0.62 12.73 7.37
C CYS A 89 -0.39 13.68 8.06
N ASP A 90 -1.67 13.63 7.70
CA ASP A 90 -2.74 14.41 8.35
C ASP A 90 -2.85 14.04 9.84
N LEU A 91 -2.79 12.74 10.14
CA LEU A 91 -2.84 12.22 11.49
C LEU A 91 -1.63 12.65 12.35
N LEU A 92 -0.42 12.61 11.77
CA LEU A 92 0.82 12.93 12.50
C LEU A 92 1.08 14.43 12.61
N ALA A 93 0.81 15.19 11.55
CA ALA A 93 1.10 16.63 11.51
C ALA A 93 -0.04 17.47 12.09
N ASN A 94 -1.24 16.92 12.19
CA ASN A 94 -2.48 17.64 12.53
C ASN A 94 -2.67 18.91 11.70
N ASP A 95 -2.18 18.89 10.44
CA ASP A 95 -2.19 20.01 9.49
C ASP A 95 -2.42 19.48 8.08
N LYS A 96 -3.61 19.71 7.57
CA LYS A 96 -4.05 19.22 6.26
C LYS A 96 -3.23 19.78 5.09
N ILE A 97 -2.68 20.97 5.23
CA ILE A 97 -1.87 21.60 4.17
C ILE A 97 -0.49 20.97 4.12
N LYS A 98 0.12 20.73 5.30
CA LYS A 98 1.40 20.01 5.39
C LYS A 98 1.24 18.58 4.87
N ALA A 99 0.19 17.87 5.28
CA ALA A 99 -0.14 16.54 4.78
C ALA A 99 -0.27 16.53 3.25
N TRP A 100 -0.92 17.52 2.66
CA TRP A 100 -1.05 17.68 1.22
C TRP A 100 0.31 17.84 0.53
N ASN A 101 1.18 18.70 1.07
CA ASN A 101 2.50 18.96 0.50
C ASN A 101 3.39 17.70 0.54
N ILE A 102 3.36 16.94 1.63
CA ILE A 102 4.12 15.69 1.76
C ILE A 102 3.57 14.61 0.82
N ALA A 103 2.24 14.46 0.76
CA ALA A 103 1.60 13.48 -0.10
C ALA A 103 1.69 13.81 -1.60
N LEU A 104 2.15 15.01 -1.96
CA LEU A 104 2.50 15.36 -3.34
C LEU A 104 3.75 14.61 -3.83
N LEU A 105 4.68 14.24 -2.93
CA LEU A 105 5.88 13.50 -3.29
C LEU A 105 5.56 12.18 -4.02
N PRO A 106 4.76 11.24 -3.48
CA PRO A 106 4.41 10.03 -4.20
C PRO A 106 3.57 10.29 -5.46
N VAL A 107 2.91 11.44 -5.59
CA VAL A 107 2.26 11.83 -6.85
C VAL A 107 3.29 12.06 -7.94
N ILE A 108 4.37 12.76 -7.63
CA ILE A 108 5.44 13.12 -8.59
C ILE A 108 6.34 11.92 -8.86
N CYS A 109 6.72 11.16 -7.83
CA CYS A 109 7.66 10.03 -7.95
C CYS A 109 7.16 8.92 -8.89
N VAL A 110 5.85 8.74 -9.03
CA VAL A 110 5.28 7.75 -9.96
C VAL A 110 5.51 8.12 -11.43
N ILE A 111 5.79 9.40 -11.74
CA ILE A 111 6.06 9.84 -13.12
C ILE A 111 7.50 9.56 -13.54
N MET A 112 8.40 9.33 -12.58
CA MET A 112 9.82 9.14 -12.87
C MET A 112 10.19 7.64 -12.83
N PRO A 113 10.10 6.92 -13.95
CA PRO A 113 10.48 5.51 -14.03
C PRO A 113 11.97 5.29 -13.73
N SER A 114 12.81 6.34 -13.84
CA SER A 114 14.25 6.29 -13.59
C SER A 114 14.66 6.10 -12.12
N PHE A 115 13.73 6.16 -11.16
CA PHE A 115 14.05 5.92 -9.75
C PHE A 115 14.04 4.44 -9.34
N GLY A 116 13.83 3.49 -10.27
CA GLY A 116 13.92 2.04 -9.98
C GLY A 116 12.89 1.51 -8.98
N ILE A 117 12.02 2.38 -8.44
CA ILE A 117 11.03 2.02 -7.41
C ILE A 117 9.85 1.27 -8.03
N ILE A 118 9.64 1.44 -9.34
CA ILE A 118 8.46 0.91 -10.06
C ILE A 118 8.70 -0.52 -10.55
N ASP A 119 9.94 -0.94 -10.68
CA ASP A 119 10.30 -2.25 -11.24
C ASP A 119 10.01 -3.41 -10.29
N ASN A 120 9.75 -3.14 -9.01
CA ASN A 120 9.44 -4.16 -8.03
C ASN A 120 7.94 -4.21 -7.73
N VAL A 121 7.22 -5.13 -8.40
CA VAL A 121 5.78 -5.37 -8.21
C VAL A 121 5.46 -5.65 -6.74
N SER A 122 6.32 -6.38 -6.05
CA SER A 122 6.14 -6.74 -4.64
C SER A 122 6.13 -5.51 -3.75
N PHE A 123 7.07 -4.58 -3.95
CA PHE A 123 7.09 -3.29 -3.24
C PHE A 123 5.82 -2.48 -3.53
N PHE A 124 5.43 -2.41 -4.80
CA PHE A 124 4.30 -1.59 -5.25
C PHE A 124 2.96 -2.04 -4.66
N LEU A 125 2.76 -3.34 -4.46
CA LEU A 125 1.58 -3.90 -3.82
C LEU A 125 1.71 -3.98 -2.30
N GLY A 126 2.90 -4.26 -1.78
CA GLY A 126 3.16 -4.36 -0.34
C GLY A 126 3.08 -3.02 0.39
N LEU A 127 3.57 -1.95 -0.25
CA LEU A 127 3.60 -0.61 0.34
C LEU A 127 2.21 -0.09 0.75
N PRO A 128 1.18 -0.09 -0.10
CA PRO A 128 -0.16 0.38 0.30
C PRO A 128 -0.79 -0.47 1.40
N LEU A 129 -0.55 -1.77 1.43
CA LEU A 129 -1.02 -2.65 2.51
C LEU A 129 -0.33 -2.32 3.82
N LEU A 130 0.98 -2.11 3.79
CA LEU A 130 1.77 -1.68 4.93
C LEU A 130 1.29 -0.32 5.47
N LEU A 131 1.11 0.66 4.58
CA LEU A 131 0.63 1.99 4.94
C LEU A 131 -0.78 1.96 5.52
N TYR A 132 -1.66 1.13 4.98
CA TYR A 132 -3.01 0.96 5.52
C TYR A 132 -2.99 0.38 6.93
N GLY A 133 -2.28 -0.72 7.15
CA GLY A 133 -2.13 -1.32 8.48
C GLY A 133 -1.51 -0.36 9.48
N SER A 134 -0.47 0.36 9.08
CA SER A 134 0.18 1.40 9.90
C SER A 134 -0.78 2.55 10.26
N ASN A 135 -1.57 3.03 9.29
CA ASN A 135 -2.56 4.08 9.52
C ASN A 135 -3.59 3.66 10.58
N VAL A 136 -4.11 2.42 10.48
CA VAL A 136 -5.09 1.91 11.46
C VAL A 136 -4.47 1.86 12.85
N VAL A 137 -3.24 1.33 13.00
CA VAL A 137 -2.54 1.30 14.30
C VAL A 137 -2.31 2.70 14.85
N LEU A 138 -1.77 3.61 14.04
CA LEU A 138 -1.48 4.99 14.46
C LEU A 138 -2.75 5.71 14.89
N ARG A 139 -3.85 5.53 14.17
CA ARG A 139 -5.14 6.12 14.53
C ARG A 139 -5.61 5.66 15.91
N GLN A 140 -5.49 4.36 16.23
CA GLN A 140 -5.85 3.85 17.56
C GLN A 140 -4.94 4.45 18.66
N GLN A 141 -3.63 4.59 18.37
CA GLN A 141 -2.69 5.20 19.32
C GLN A 141 -2.98 6.67 19.57
N VAL A 142 -3.40 7.43 18.55
CA VAL A 142 -3.82 8.82 18.70
C VAL A 142 -5.09 8.92 19.59
N LEU A 143 -6.07 8.01 19.39
CA LEU A 143 -7.27 7.96 20.23
C LEU A 143 -6.94 7.64 21.69
N ILE A 144 -6.01 6.72 21.94
CA ILE A 144 -5.55 6.41 23.29
C ILE A 144 -4.85 7.63 23.91
N GLY A 145 -3.96 8.28 23.15
CA GLY A 145 -3.25 9.48 23.59
C GLY A 145 -4.20 10.66 23.91
N ALA A 146 -5.31 10.76 23.19
CA ALA A 146 -6.37 11.74 23.42
C ALA A 146 -7.34 11.35 24.55
N GLN A 147 -7.09 10.24 25.27
CA GLN A 147 -7.95 9.69 26.33
C GLN A 147 -9.36 9.31 25.85
N MET A 148 -9.57 9.15 24.56
CA MET A 148 -10.85 8.73 23.97
C MET A 148 -10.98 7.20 23.95
N ASN A 149 -10.80 6.54 25.08
CA ASN A 149 -10.73 5.08 25.17
C ASN A 149 -12.03 4.38 24.70
N GLU A 150 -13.18 5.02 24.81
CA GLU A 150 -14.45 4.49 24.31
C GLU A 150 -14.49 4.34 22.78
N LYS A 151 -13.68 5.11 22.04
CA LYS A 151 -13.58 5.06 20.58
C LYS A 151 -12.50 4.09 20.09
N VAL A 152 -11.77 3.47 21.01
CA VAL A 152 -10.71 2.52 20.67
C VAL A 152 -11.29 1.15 20.39
N HIS A 153 -11.26 0.75 19.12
CA HIS A 153 -11.74 -0.57 18.71
C HIS A 153 -10.59 -1.58 18.67
N ARG A 154 -10.57 -2.51 19.61
CA ARG A 154 -9.53 -3.56 19.68
C ARG A 154 -9.47 -4.43 18.43
N THR A 155 -10.59 -4.71 17.80
CA THR A 155 -10.69 -5.44 16.54
C THR A 155 -9.92 -4.75 15.41
N SER A 156 -9.76 -3.42 15.46
CA SER A 156 -8.99 -2.67 14.46
C SER A 156 -7.51 -3.09 14.43
N TYR A 157 -6.93 -3.46 15.60
CA TYR A 157 -5.56 -3.97 15.65
C TYR A 157 -5.41 -5.32 14.95
N TYR A 158 -6.41 -6.18 15.09
CA TYR A 158 -6.42 -7.46 14.39
C TYR A 158 -6.49 -7.27 12.87
N PHE A 159 -7.38 -6.39 12.39
CA PHE A 159 -7.43 -6.04 10.95
C PHE A 159 -6.16 -5.37 10.45
N ALA A 160 -5.56 -4.49 11.25
CA ALA A 160 -4.24 -3.94 10.92
C ALA A 160 -3.20 -5.04 10.77
N GLY A 161 -3.20 -6.02 11.70
CA GLY A 161 -2.34 -7.19 11.62
C GLY A 161 -2.52 -7.99 10.33
N ILE A 162 -3.78 -8.22 9.91
CA ILE A 162 -4.07 -8.90 8.64
C ILE A 162 -3.42 -8.15 7.46
N MET A 163 -3.58 -6.84 7.37
CA MET A 163 -3.00 -6.03 6.29
C MET A 163 -1.47 -6.01 6.33
N LEU A 164 -0.89 -5.95 7.52
CA LEU A 164 0.56 -6.03 7.72
C LEU A 164 1.11 -7.42 7.36
N GLY A 165 0.39 -8.49 7.70
CA GLY A 165 0.74 -9.85 7.31
C GLY A 165 0.68 -10.05 5.80
N LEU A 166 -0.34 -9.53 5.12
CA LEU A 166 -0.40 -9.53 3.66
C LEU A 166 0.76 -8.74 3.05
N ALA A 167 1.11 -7.58 3.61
CA ALA A 167 2.25 -6.81 3.16
C ALA A 167 3.56 -7.62 3.26
N MET A 168 3.75 -8.38 4.35
CA MET A 168 4.92 -9.25 4.52
C MET A 168 4.95 -10.39 3.51
N CYS A 169 3.80 -10.99 3.18
CA CYS A 169 3.72 -12.06 2.18
C CYS A 169 4.07 -11.54 0.78
N VAL A 170 3.70 -10.31 0.48
CA VAL A 170 3.92 -9.69 -0.83
C VAL A 170 5.31 -9.09 -0.95
N TRP A 171 5.78 -8.43 0.10
CA TRP A 171 7.05 -7.70 0.15
C TRP A 171 7.77 -8.01 1.46
N GLN A 172 8.70 -8.94 1.43
CA GLN A 172 9.40 -9.45 2.62
C GLN A 172 10.11 -8.38 3.45
N GLN A 173 10.70 -7.38 2.79
CA GLN A 173 11.39 -6.28 3.48
C GLN A 173 10.44 -5.47 4.37
N SER A 174 9.13 -5.54 4.16
CA SER A 174 8.14 -4.93 5.04
C SER A 174 8.16 -5.51 6.46
N SER A 175 8.74 -6.71 6.66
CA SER A 175 8.86 -7.35 7.97
C SER A 175 9.59 -6.48 9.01
N PHE A 176 10.64 -5.75 8.58
CA PHE A 176 11.34 -4.81 9.46
C PHE A 176 10.44 -3.67 9.94
N LEU A 177 9.59 -3.14 9.06
CA LEU A 177 8.66 -2.08 9.41
C LEU A 177 7.51 -2.60 10.28
N VAL A 178 7.03 -3.81 10.03
CA VAL A 178 6.02 -4.46 10.89
C VAL A 178 6.59 -4.70 12.29
N LEU A 179 7.85 -5.17 12.38
CA LEU A 179 8.53 -5.32 13.66
C LEU A 179 8.66 -3.98 14.38
N ALA A 180 9.03 -2.91 13.68
CA ALA A 180 9.11 -1.56 14.25
C ALA A 180 7.74 -1.09 14.82
N ILE A 181 6.63 -1.39 14.13
CA ILE A 181 5.28 -1.08 14.61
C ILE A 181 4.97 -1.87 15.90
N LEU A 182 5.30 -3.16 15.96
CA LEU A 182 5.10 -3.98 17.16
C LEU A 182 5.94 -3.46 18.34
N VAL A 183 7.20 -3.12 18.09
CA VAL A 183 8.08 -2.51 19.12
C VAL A 183 7.51 -1.17 19.60
N MET A 184 7.03 -0.33 18.69
CA MET A 184 6.38 0.93 19.04
C MET A 184 5.17 0.71 19.97
N LEU A 185 4.32 -0.27 19.68
CA LEU A 185 3.18 -0.61 20.53
C LEU A 185 3.62 -1.10 21.92
N CYS A 186 4.67 -1.91 22.00
CA CYS A 186 5.26 -2.36 23.26
C CYS A 186 5.82 -1.18 24.08
N VAL A 187 6.54 -0.28 23.45
CA VAL A 187 7.08 0.94 24.09
C VAL A 187 5.96 1.83 24.62
N LYS A 188 4.86 1.95 23.87
CA LYS A 188 3.64 2.65 24.31
C LYS A 188 2.81 1.88 25.36
N ARG A 189 3.28 0.71 25.80
CA ARG A 189 2.62 -0.17 26.77
C ARG A 189 1.22 -0.66 26.32
N ASP A 190 0.92 -0.64 25.03
CA ASP A 190 -0.31 -1.23 24.47
C ASP A 190 -0.07 -2.70 24.06
N TYR A 191 0.25 -3.53 25.03
CA TYR A 191 0.56 -4.96 24.82
C TYR A 191 -0.60 -5.72 24.19
N LYS A 192 -1.84 -5.36 24.52
CA LYS A 192 -3.04 -5.98 23.90
C LYS A 192 -3.15 -5.63 22.43
N GLY A 193 -2.87 -4.38 22.06
CA GLY A 193 -2.80 -3.95 20.68
C GLY A 193 -1.68 -4.65 19.92
N ALA A 194 -0.49 -4.75 20.51
CA ALA A 194 0.64 -5.46 19.93
C ALA A 194 0.33 -6.95 19.68
N LEU A 195 -0.26 -7.63 20.68
CA LEU A 195 -0.63 -9.04 20.58
C LEU A 195 -1.67 -9.28 19.48
N LEU A 196 -2.74 -8.47 19.42
CA LEU A 196 -3.77 -8.60 18.40
C LEU A 196 -3.22 -8.35 16.98
N THR A 197 -2.35 -7.35 16.83
CA THR A 197 -1.67 -7.08 15.55
C THR A 197 -0.77 -8.24 15.15
N PHE A 198 -0.02 -8.80 16.09
CA PHE A 198 0.84 -9.96 15.84
C PHE A 198 0.02 -11.20 15.45
N ILE A 199 -1.07 -11.50 16.18
CA ILE A 199 -1.95 -12.64 15.86
C ILE A 199 -2.57 -12.46 14.47
N GLY A 200 -3.07 -11.26 14.14
CA GLY A 200 -3.61 -10.97 12.81
C GLY A 200 -2.59 -11.22 11.71
N ALA A 201 -1.36 -10.76 11.89
CA ALA A 201 -0.29 -10.98 10.91
C ALA A 201 0.08 -12.47 10.79
N ALA A 202 0.26 -13.17 11.91
CA ALA A 202 0.63 -14.59 11.94
C ALA A 202 -0.45 -15.48 11.28
N VAL A 203 -1.73 -15.25 11.60
CA VAL A 203 -2.85 -15.96 10.99
C VAL A 203 -2.88 -15.72 9.47
N THR A 204 -2.66 -14.50 9.04
CA THR A 204 -2.65 -14.18 7.60
C THR A 204 -1.51 -14.87 6.87
N ILE A 205 -0.31 -14.84 7.41
CA ILE A 205 0.85 -15.54 6.84
C ILE A 205 0.56 -17.04 6.75
N ALA A 206 0.05 -17.64 7.84
CA ALA A 206 -0.28 -19.06 7.87
C ALA A 206 -1.35 -19.42 6.83
N LEU A 207 -2.40 -18.60 6.66
CA LEU A 207 -3.43 -18.82 5.65
C LEU A 207 -2.89 -18.70 4.23
N VAL A 208 -2.06 -17.70 3.95
CA VAL A 208 -1.43 -17.53 2.62
C VAL A 208 -0.55 -18.75 2.31
N TRP A 209 0.26 -19.20 3.26
CA TRP A 209 1.08 -20.40 3.08
C TRP A 209 0.25 -21.66 2.87
N LEU A 210 -0.84 -21.83 3.62
CA LEU A 210 -1.78 -22.95 3.43
C LEU A 210 -2.40 -22.94 2.03
N ILE A 211 -2.85 -21.77 1.55
CA ILE A 211 -3.41 -21.61 0.20
C ILE A 211 -2.37 -21.98 -0.87
N LEU A 212 -1.13 -21.50 -0.74
CA LEU A 212 -0.06 -21.82 -1.67
C LEU A 212 0.25 -23.31 -1.68
N PHE A 213 0.29 -23.93 -0.50
CA PHE A 213 0.48 -25.38 -0.38
C PHE A 213 -0.64 -26.17 -1.09
N LEU A 214 -1.89 -25.77 -0.89
CA LEU A 214 -3.06 -26.40 -1.54
C LEU A 214 -3.06 -26.21 -3.07
N LEU A 215 -2.49 -25.11 -3.55
CA LEU A 215 -2.33 -24.84 -4.99
C LEU A 215 -1.09 -25.50 -5.59
N HIS A 216 -0.33 -26.29 -4.82
CA HIS A 216 0.96 -26.90 -5.19
C HIS A 216 1.99 -25.85 -5.69
N ILE A 217 1.88 -24.61 -5.24
CA ILE A 217 2.86 -23.55 -5.50
C ILE A 217 3.89 -23.62 -4.38
N ASN A 218 5.14 -23.98 -4.72
CA ASN A 218 6.20 -24.04 -3.71
C ASN A 218 6.61 -22.62 -3.28
N PRO A 219 6.27 -22.17 -2.07
CA PRO A 219 6.59 -20.81 -1.62
C PRO A 219 8.10 -20.57 -1.50
N CYS A 220 8.91 -21.60 -1.31
CA CYS A 220 10.36 -21.47 -1.21
C CYS A 220 11.02 -20.99 -2.49
N ASN A 221 10.39 -21.18 -3.66
CA ASN A 221 10.90 -20.68 -4.93
C ASN A 221 10.73 -19.16 -5.09
N TYR A 222 9.96 -18.52 -4.20
CA TYR A 222 9.63 -17.09 -4.23
C TYR A 222 10.24 -16.34 -3.04
N ILE A 223 10.97 -17.04 -2.17
CA ILE A 223 11.70 -16.47 -1.03
C ILE A 223 13.17 -16.32 -1.45
N GLN A 224 13.48 -15.22 -2.11
CA GLN A 224 14.83 -14.77 -2.34
C GLN A 224 15.03 -13.33 -1.89
#